data_0c1785d53b9ae8fa53b59e609b2bde54
#
_entry.id   0c1785d53b9ae8fa53b59e609b2bde54
#
_cell.length_a   1.000
_cell.length_b   1.000
_cell.length_c   1.000
_cell.angle_alpha   90.00
_cell.angle_beta   90.00
_cell.angle_gamma   90.00
#
_symmetry.space_group_name_H-M   'P 1'
#
loop_
_entity.id
_entity.type
_entity.pdbx_description
1 polymer ?
#
loop_
_entity_poly.entity_id
_entity_poly.type
_entity_poly.pdbx_seq_one_letter_code
_entity_poly.pdbx_strand_id
1 'polypeptide(L)'
;MPHDDPFFTRSVERCRRINDELKGECCTFYNLFSPFNVVRERDVFTAAALAGRSWDETVMAHLQENEAALKHAMAVVGEDMKHLAVRIIEDGGCDGIYQSVQGAEIGRMDAETYARVVAPTELPIIEAANEISPYNILHMCSWAGNPNHLEYWKDYPCRVKNWGVGIEGKKLSEGVSFFAPSVVMGGMDNRRDHPLFAGDRQAVRAAVERVLEEMGGTPFILAADCTVPGDIDHEHLRWVMEYLRERQ
;
A
#
# COMPACT_ATOMS: atom_id res chain seq x y z
N MET A 1 -0.79 -14.60 -16.62
CA MET A 1 -1.04 -16.03 -16.23
C MET A 1 -2.40 -16.48 -16.78
N PRO A 2 -2.66 -17.79 -17.01
CA PRO A 2 -4.02 -18.26 -17.26
C PRO A 2 -4.95 -17.92 -16.08
N HIS A 3 -6.22 -17.58 -16.34
CA HIS A 3 -7.17 -17.19 -15.29
C HIS A 3 -7.52 -18.34 -14.32
N ASP A 4 -7.25 -19.57 -14.69
CA ASP A 4 -7.41 -20.78 -13.87
C ASP A 4 -6.11 -21.19 -13.16
N ASP A 5 -5.06 -20.36 -13.21
CA ASP A 5 -3.81 -20.66 -12.52
C ASP A 5 -4.04 -20.87 -11.02
N PRO A 6 -3.44 -21.91 -10.42
CA PRO A 6 -3.58 -22.20 -9.00
C PRO A 6 -3.19 -21.05 -8.06
N PHE A 7 -2.41 -20.09 -8.51
CA PHE A 7 -2.08 -18.90 -7.74
C PHE A 7 -3.34 -18.11 -7.37
N PHE A 8 -4.23 -17.83 -8.32
CA PHE A 8 -5.47 -17.11 -8.08
C PHE A 8 -6.39 -17.87 -7.13
N THR A 9 -6.62 -19.16 -7.41
CA THR A 9 -7.50 -20.00 -6.61
C THR A 9 -7.03 -20.08 -5.15
N ARG A 10 -5.73 -20.30 -4.92
CA ARG A 10 -5.16 -20.37 -3.55
C ARG A 10 -5.23 -19.03 -2.83
N SER A 11 -5.07 -17.91 -3.55
CA SER A 11 -5.19 -16.58 -2.95
C SER A 11 -6.63 -16.31 -2.49
N VAL A 12 -7.60 -16.62 -3.33
CA VAL A 12 -9.04 -16.52 -3.01
C VAL A 12 -9.42 -17.41 -1.83
N GLU A 13 -9.02 -18.69 -1.86
CA GLU A 13 -9.30 -19.65 -0.77
C GLU A 13 -8.72 -19.17 0.58
N ARG A 14 -7.50 -18.61 0.56
CA ARG A 14 -6.89 -18.05 1.76
C ARG A 14 -7.72 -16.91 2.33
N CYS A 15 -8.16 -15.97 1.49
CA CYS A 15 -9.01 -14.85 1.91
C CYS A 15 -10.34 -15.35 2.47
N ARG A 16 -11.00 -16.28 1.77
CA ARG A 16 -12.26 -16.87 2.22
C ARG A 16 -12.14 -17.50 3.61
N ARG A 17 -11.08 -18.31 3.84
CA ARG A 17 -10.84 -18.93 5.14
C ARG A 17 -10.63 -17.89 6.25
N ILE A 18 -9.88 -16.80 5.98
CA ILE A 18 -9.67 -15.71 6.94
C ILE A 18 -11.01 -15.04 7.26
N ASN A 19 -11.80 -14.71 6.25
CA ASN A 19 -13.08 -14.03 6.41
C ASN A 19 -14.12 -14.92 7.13
N ASP A 20 -14.13 -16.23 6.86
CA ASP A 20 -14.98 -17.19 7.57
C ASP A 20 -14.64 -17.25 9.07
N GLU A 21 -13.37 -17.17 9.45
CA GLU A 21 -12.95 -17.14 10.86
C GLU A 21 -13.26 -15.80 11.54
N LEU A 22 -13.10 -14.69 10.82
CA LEU A 22 -13.39 -13.34 11.36
C LEU A 22 -14.88 -13.04 11.48
N LYS A 23 -15.76 -13.75 10.76
CA LYS A 23 -17.23 -13.64 10.86
C LYS A 23 -17.77 -12.21 10.76
N GLY A 24 -17.09 -11.34 10.03
CA GLY A 24 -17.47 -9.94 9.88
C GLY A 24 -17.14 -9.04 11.09
N GLU A 25 -16.31 -9.49 12.03
CA GLU A 25 -15.88 -8.69 13.18
C GLU A 25 -14.99 -7.49 12.79
N CYS A 26 -14.33 -7.56 11.63
CA CYS A 26 -13.53 -6.47 11.09
C CYS A 26 -13.50 -6.51 9.55
N CYS A 27 -13.22 -5.36 8.94
CA CYS A 27 -12.96 -5.28 7.51
C CYS A 27 -11.62 -5.92 7.15
N THR A 28 -11.57 -6.55 5.99
CA THR A 28 -10.35 -7.20 5.48
C THR A 28 -9.97 -6.64 4.11
N PHE A 29 -8.67 -6.43 3.93
CA PHE A 29 -8.11 -5.89 2.69
C PHE A 29 -6.96 -6.76 2.22
N TYR A 30 -6.96 -7.12 0.95
CA TYR A 30 -5.85 -7.86 0.39
C TYR A 30 -4.73 -6.90 -0.03
N ASN A 31 -3.52 -7.10 0.52
CA ASN A 31 -2.36 -6.32 0.11
C ASN A 31 -1.92 -6.74 -1.30
N LEU A 32 -2.07 -5.83 -2.24
CA LEU A 32 -1.77 -6.02 -3.65
C LEU A 32 -0.66 -5.05 -4.07
N PHE A 33 0.48 -5.59 -4.47
CA PHE A 33 1.57 -4.76 -4.99
C PHE A 33 1.26 -4.27 -6.41
N SER A 34 1.65 -3.03 -6.71
CA SER A 34 1.53 -2.51 -8.08
C SER A 34 2.47 -3.24 -9.05
N PRO A 35 2.18 -3.21 -10.37
CA PRO A 35 3.03 -3.83 -11.37
C PRO A 35 4.50 -3.37 -11.31
N PHE A 36 4.73 -2.09 -11.03
CA PHE A 36 6.08 -1.56 -10.85
C PHE A 36 6.81 -2.23 -9.67
N ASN A 37 6.14 -2.39 -8.51
CA ASN A 37 6.70 -3.09 -7.37
C ASN A 37 7.08 -4.52 -7.70
N VAL A 38 6.18 -5.24 -8.37
CA VAL A 38 6.40 -6.65 -8.73
C VAL A 38 7.62 -6.78 -9.64
N VAL A 39 7.73 -5.92 -10.65
CA VAL A 39 8.88 -5.96 -11.57
C VAL A 39 10.17 -5.56 -10.86
N ARG A 40 10.13 -4.61 -9.92
CA ARG A 40 11.31 -4.14 -9.20
C ARG A 40 11.80 -5.12 -8.14
N GLU A 41 10.90 -5.76 -7.39
CA GLU A 41 11.26 -6.50 -6.16
C GLU A 41 11.18 -8.02 -6.29
N ARG A 42 10.70 -8.52 -7.41
CA ARG A 42 10.62 -9.96 -7.65
C ARG A 42 11.74 -10.41 -8.57
N ASP A 43 12.09 -11.67 -8.50
CA ASP A 43 13.11 -12.30 -9.35
C ASP A 43 12.68 -12.37 -10.84
N VAL A 44 12.15 -11.26 -11.35
CA VAL A 44 11.77 -11.12 -12.76
C VAL A 44 13.01 -11.08 -13.64
N PHE A 45 14.12 -10.53 -13.10
CA PHE A 45 15.37 -10.46 -13.82
C PHE A 45 16.26 -11.66 -13.49
N THR A 46 16.82 -12.27 -14.52
CA THR A 46 17.84 -13.31 -14.36
C THR A 46 19.13 -12.73 -13.79
N ALA A 47 19.97 -13.57 -13.17
CA ALA A 47 21.29 -13.15 -12.72
C ALA A 47 22.13 -12.51 -13.83
N ALA A 48 21.98 -12.96 -15.08
CA ALA A 48 22.65 -12.37 -16.24
C ALA A 48 22.11 -10.97 -16.58
N ALA A 49 20.80 -10.74 -16.43
CA ALA A 49 20.21 -9.43 -16.65
C ALA A 49 20.60 -8.44 -15.55
N LEU A 50 20.78 -8.89 -14.32
CA LEU A 50 21.23 -8.06 -13.21
C LEU A 50 22.70 -7.61 -13.43
N ALA A 51 23.56 -8.45 -14.01
CA ALA A 51 24.96 -8.14 -14.28
C ALA A 51 25.68 -7.43 -13.12
N GLY A 52 25.38 -7.83 -11.87
CA GLY A 52 25.92 -7.21 -10.65
C GLY A 52 25.19 -5.95 -10.16
N ARG A 53 24.12 -5.54 -10.83
CA ARG A 53 23.23 -4.45 -10.38
C ARG A 53 22.20 -4.97 -9.37
N SER A 54 21.68 -4.08 -8.55
CA SER A 54 20.45 -4.36 -7.77
C SER A 54 19.24 -4.46 -8.70
N TRP A 55 18.14 -5.01 -8.20
CA TRP A 55 16.87 -5.04 -8.94
C TRP A 55 16.38 -3.63 -9.29
N ASP A 56 16.51 -2.70 -8.37
CA ASP A 56 16.14 -1.30 -8.56
C ASP A 56 16.96 -0.62 -9.68
N GLU A 57 18.27 -0.75 -9.64
CA GLU A 57 19.15 -0.25 -10.73
C GLU A 57 18.82 -0.90 -12.06
N THR A 58 18.41 -2.17 -12.05
CA THR A 58 18.08 -2.89 -13.28
C THR A 58 16.75 -2.38 -13.87
N VAL A 59 15.70 -2.16 -13.07
CA VAL A 59 14.44 -1.61 -13.59
C VAL A 59 14.64 -0.19 -14.13
N MET A 60 15.47 0.61 -13.48
CA MET A 60 15.77 1.96 -13.96
C MET A 60 16.61 1.96 -15.24
N ALA A 61 17.54 1.00 -15.40
CA ALA A 61 18.26 0.83 -16.66
C ALA A 61 17.29 0.42 -17.79
N HIS A 62 16.37 -0.50 -17.55
CA HIS A 62 15.34 -0.85 -18.54
C HIS A 62 14.41 0.32 -18.90
N LEU A 63 14.08 1.18 -17.95
CA LEU A 63 13.33 2.40 -18.23
C LEU A 63 14.06 3.29 -19.24
N GLN A 64 15.38 3.39 -19.16
CA GLN A 64 16.20 4.22 -20.04
C GLN A 64 16.53 3.56 -21.37
N GLU A 65 16.84 2.26 -21.34
CA GLU A 65 17.38 1.53 -22.49
C GLU A 65 16.31 0.78 -23.29
N ASN A 66 15.23 0.36 -22.63
CA ASN A 66 14.18 -0.48 -23.24
C ASN A 66 12.81 -0.26 -22.60
N GLU A 67 12.35 1.00 -22.58
CA GLU A 67 11.07 1.39 -21.98
C GLU A 67 9.89 0.57 -22.49
N ALA A 68 9.85 0.27 -23.78
CA ALA A 68 8.74 -0.50 -24.38
C ALA A 68 8.62 -1.90 -23.77
N ALA A 69 9.74 -2.59 -23.54
CA ALA A 69 9.72 -3.91 -22.91
C ALA A 69 9.32 -3.83 -21.42
N LEU A 70 9.79 -2.80 -20.70
CA LEU A 70 9.38 -2.56 -19.31
C LEU A 70 7.88 -2.31 -19.20
N LYS A 71 7.32 -1.45 -20.05
CA LYS A 71 5.87 -1.18 -20.11
C LYS A 71 5.08 -2.44 -20.43
N HIS A 72 5.55 -3.24 -21.38
CA HIS A 72 4.90 -4.51 -21.72
C HIS A 72 4.89 -5.48 -20.53
N ALA A 73 6.02 -5.64 -19.85
CA ALA A 73 6.12 -6.50 -18.66
C ALA A 73 5.17 -6.05 -17.55
N MET A 74 5.13 -4.75 -17.25
CA MET A 74 4.21 -4.19 -16.26
C MET A 74 2.74 -4.34 -16.68
N ALA A 75 2.41 -4.17 -17.95
CA ALA A 75 1.05 -4.35 -18.45
C ALA A 75 0.57 -5.80 -18.26
N VAL A 76 1.42 -6.80 -18.56
CA VAL A 76 1.10 -8.22 -18.33
C VAL A 76 0.85 -8.50 -16.84
N VAL A 77 1.72 -7.99 -15.96
CA VAL A 77 1.54 -8.09 -14.51
C VAL A 77 0.27 -7.36 -14.07
N GLY A 78 -0.01 -6.20 -14.65
CA GLY A 78 -1.20 -5.39 -14.35
C GLY A 78 -2.51 -6.12 -14.62
N GLU A 79 -2.61 -6.83 -15.75
CA GLU A 79 -3.79 -7.65 -16.06
C GLU A 79 -3.98 -8.80 -15.06
N ASP A 80 -2.89 -9.47 -14.66
CA ASP A 80 -2.95 -10.50 -13.62
C ASP A 80 -3.39 -9.94 -12.28
N MET A 81 -2.87 -8.77 -11.88
CA MET A 81 -3.22 -8.12 -10.62
C MET A 81 -4.66 -7.59 -10.64
N LYS A 82 -5.13 -7.07 -11.76
CA LYS A 82 -6.52 -6.66 -11.94
C LYS A 82 -7.47 -7.85 -11.78
N HIS A 83 -7.18 -8.97 -12.43
CA HIS A 83 -7.94 -10.20 -12.27
C HIS A 83 -7.95 -10.69 -10.81
N LEU A 84 -6.79 -10.67 -10.15
CA LEU A 84 -6.69 -11.03 -8.74
C LEU A 84 -7.53 -10.12 -7.85
N ALA A 85 -7.46 -8.80 -8.04
CA ALA A 85 -8.21 -7.81 -7.26
C ALA A 85 -9.72 -8.09 -7.30
N VAL A 86 -10.27 -8.31 -8.50
CA VAL A 86 -11.67 -8.69 -8.68
C VAL A 86 -12.01 -9.97 -7.92
N ARG A 87 -11.22 -11.03 -8.12
CA ARG A 87 -11.47 -12.33 -7.49
C ARG A 87 -11.38 -12.32 -5.97
N ILE A 88 -10.47 -11.53 -5.41
CA ILE A 88 -10.30 -11.39 -3.96
C ILE A 88 -11.52 -10.75 -3.32
N ILE A 89 -12.13 -9.76 -3.96
CA ILE A 89 -13.32 -9.09 -3.44
C ILE A 89 -14.54 -9.97 -3.66
N GLU A 90 -14.82 -10.39 -4.89
CA GLU A 90 -16.04 -11.15 -5.24
C GLU A 90 -16.08 -12.56 -4.65
N ASP A 91 -15.00 -13.30 -4.80
CA ASP A 91 -14.96 -14.71 -4.41
C ASP A 91 -14.28 -14.91 -3.05
N GLY A 92 -13.32 -14.06 -2.67
CA GLY A 92 -12.55 -14.16 -1.43
C GLY A 92 -13.23 -13.51 -0.23
N GLY A 93 -14.22 -12.64 -0.47
CA GLY A 93 -14.99 -11.95 0.57
C GLY A 93 -14.24 -10.83 1.26
N CYS A 94 -13.14 -10.33 0.70
CA CYS A 94 -12.48 -9.14 1.22
C CYS A 94 -13.32 -7.89 0.94
N ASP A 95 -13.29 -6.93 1.87
CA ASP A 95 -14.00 -5.66 1.73
C ASP A 95 -13.41 -4.76 0.64
N GLY A 96 -12.14 -4.99 0.28
CA GLY A 96 -11.44 -4.26 -0.76
C GLY A 96 -10.00 -4.73 -0.92
N ILE A 97 -9.23 -3.95 -1.69
CA ILE A 97 -7.78 -4.12 -1.82
C ILE A 97 -7.02 -3.00 -1.09
N TYR A 98 -5.82 -3.33 -0.64
CA TYR A 98 -4.81 -2.40 -0.17
C TYR A 98 -3.72 -2.37 -1.24
N GLN A 99 -3.85 -1.47 -2.23
CA GLN A 99 -2.90 -1.38 -3.34
C GLN A 99 -1.67 -0.57 -2.91
N SER A 100 -0.53 -1.24 -2.86
CA SER A 100 0.75 -0.62 -2.55
C SER A 100 1.43 -0.16 -3.85
N VAL A 101 1.65 1.14 -3.97
CA VAL A 101 2.28 1.79 -5.12
C VAL A 101 3.66 2.34 -4.76
N GLN A 102 4.56 2.37 -5.75
CA GLN A 102 5.94 2.81 -5.63
C GLN A 102 6.40 3.46 -6.96
N GLY A 103 7.65 3.89 -7.00
CA GLY A 103 8.26 4.41 -8.23
C GLY A 103 8.24 5.94 -8.33
N ALA A 104 7.53 6.62 -7.43
CA ALA A 104 7.51 8.08 -7.36
C ALA A 104 8.54 8.65 -6.36
N GLU A 105 9.52 7.86 -5.93
CA GLU A 105 10.57 8.32 -5.02
C GLU A 105 11.31 9.53 -5.63
N ILE A 106 11.54 10.55 -4.81
CA ILE A 106 12.19 11.80 -5.25
C ILE A 106 13.53 11.50 -5.92
N GLY A 107 13.72 12.06 -7.12
CA GLY A 107 14.92 11.86 -7.91
C GLY A 107 14.94 10.59 -8.78
N ARG A 108 13.88 9.77 -8.76
CA ARG A 108 13.81 8.54 -9.56
C ARG A 108 13.28 8.77 -10.97
N MET A 109 12.10 9.31 -11.09
CA MET A 109 11.51 9.69 -12.38
C MET A 109 10.64 10.94 -12.22
N ASP A 110 10.50 11.69 -13.31
CA ASP A 110 9.62 12.85 -13.33
C ASP A 110 8.14 12.47 -13.52
N ALA A 111 7.25 13.44 -13.33
CA ALA A 111 5.82 13.25 -13.41
C ALA A 111 5.35 12.74 -14.79
N GLU A 112 5.97 13.24 -15.85
CA GLU A 112 5.63 12.84 -17.23
C GLU A 112 5.98 11.36 -17.46
N THR A 113 7.16 10.95 -17.05
CA THR A 113 7.61 9.55 -17.14
C THR A 113 6.72 8.64 -16.31
N TYR A 114 6.41 9.03 -15.06
CA TYR A 114 5.51 8.25 -14.20
C TYR A 114 4.13 8.08 -14.85
N ALA A 115 3.53 9.17 -15.29
CA ALA A 115 2.20 9.18 -15.94
C ALA A 115 2.16 8.35 -17.24
N ARG A 116 3.27 8.28 -17.97
CA ARG A 116 3.37 7.56 -19.25
C ARG A 116 3.72 6.08 -19.09
N VAL A 117 4.46 5.74 -18.05
CA VAL A 117 5.05 4.39 -17.91
C VAL A 117 4.38 3.59 -16.81
N VAL A 118 4.16 4.16 -15.63
CA VAL A 118 3.71 3.44 -14.43
C VAL A 118 2.20 3.54 -14.23
N ALA A 119 1.66 4.75 -14.20
CA ALA A 119 0.25 4.99 -13.89
C ALA A 119 -0.74 4.18 -14.78
N PRO A 120 -0.51 3.98 -16.10
CA PRO A 120 -1.39 3.19 -16.95
C PRO A 120 -1.49 1.71 -16.55
N THR A 121 -0.57 1.22 -15.73
CA THR A 121 -0.57 -0.17 -15.25
C THR A 121 -1.20 -0.31 -13.86
N GLU A 122 -1.30 0.78 -13.10
CA GLU A 122 -1.85 0.81 -11.74
C GLU A 122 -3.34 1.17 -11.70
N LEU A 123 -3.72 2.20 -12.47
CA LEU A 123 -5.09 2.72 -12.47
C LEU A 123 -6.15 1.67 -12.83
N PRO A 124 -5.99 0.82 -13.85
CA PRO A 124 -7.00 -0.18 -14.18
C PRO A 124 -7.28 -1.19 -13.07
N ILE A 125 -6.32 -1.42 -12.16
CA ILE A 125 -6.51 -2.31 -11.00
C ILE A 125 -7.46 -1.67 -9.99
N ILE A 126 -7.21 -0.40 -9.66
CA ILE A 126 -8.05 0.37 -8.72
C ILE A 126 -9.45 0.56 -9.29
N GLU A 127 -9.55 0.91 -10.57
CA GLU A 127 -10.82 1.13 -11.25
C GLU A 127 -11.68 -0.14 -11.23
N ALA A 128 -11.11 -1.30 -11.59
CA ALA A 128 -11.82 -2.58 -11.53
C ALA A 128 -12.24 -2.95 -10.09
N ALA A 129 -11.39 -2.71 -9.10
CA ALA A 129 -11.75 -2.94 -7.70
C ALA A 129 -12.87 -2.00 -7.22
N ASN A 130 -12.91 -0.74 -7.70
CA ASN A 130 -13.93 0.24 -7.36
C ASN A 130 -15.31 -0.08 -7.97
N GLU A 131 -15.36 -0.83 -9.07
CA GLU A 131 -16.64 -1.32 -9.63
C GLU A 131 -17.35 -2.30 -8.67
N ILE A 132 -16.59 -2.96 -7.78
CA ILE A 132 -17.11 -3.98 -6.87
C ILE A 132 -17.22 -3.43 -5.44
N SER A 133 -16.21 -2.74 -4.96
CA SER A 133 -16.15 -2.21 -3.60
C SER A 133 -15.68 -0.76 -3.55
N PRO A 134 -16.37 0.12 -2.79
CA PRO A 134 -15.94 1.50 -2.61
C PRO A 134 -14.85 1.67 -1.52
N TYR A 135 -14.38 0.59 -0.89
CA TYR A 135 -13.52 0.67 0.31
C TYR A 135 -12.02 0.48 0.03
N ASN A 136 -11.61 0.59 -1.24
CA ASN A 136 -10.22 0.36 -1.60
C ASN A 136 -9.26 1.40 -1.01
N ILE A 137 -8.08 0.94 -0.63
CA ILE A 137 -7.01 1.72 -0.01
C ILE A 137 -5.84 1.84 -0.97
N LEU A 138 -5.33 3.05 -1.16
CA LEU A 138 -4.06 3.29 -1.84
C LEU A 138 -2.97 3.54 -0.79
N HIS A 139 -1.96 2.71 -0.78
CA HIS A 139 -0.76 2.88 0.04
C HIS A 139 0.40 3.40 -0.81
N MET A 140 0.81 4.62 -0.55
CA MET A 140 1.97 5.25 -1.16
C MET A 140 3.21 4.88 -0.35
N CYS A 141 3.89 3.82 -0.80
CA CYS A 141 4.98 3.21 -0.04
C CYS A 141 6.26 4.04 -0.15
N SER A 142 6.78 4.49 0.99
CA SER A 142 8.11 5.14 1.07
C SER A 142 9.20 4.05 1.05
N TRP A 143 9.34 3.39 -0.08
CA TRP A 143 10.24 2.24 -0.24
C TRP A 143 11.68 2.58 0.20
N ALA A 144 12.28 1.69 0.97
CA ALA A 144 13.62 1.85 1.54
C ALA A 144 13.83 3.17 2.32
N GLY A 145 12.75 3.79 2.82
CA GLY A 145 12.82 5.07 3.55
C GLY A 145 12.97 6.31 2.66
N ASN A 146 12.74 6.18 1.35
CA ASN A 146 12.81 7.30 0.42
C ASN A 146 11.45 8.02 0.36
N PRO A 147 11.42 9.36 0.49
CA PRO A 147 10.20 10.14 0.30
C PRO A 147 9.79 10.18 -1.17
N ASN A 148 8.49 10.35 -1.41
CA ASN A 148 7.87 10.32 -2.73
C ASN A 148 7.35 11.69 -3.18
N HIS A 149 7.13 11.82 -4.47
CA HIS A 149 6.26 12.81 -5.08
C HIS A 149 4.78 12.40 -4.89
N LEU A 150 4.21 12.64 -3.69
CA LEU A 150 2.83 12.24 -3.36
C LEU A 150 1.78 12.80 -4.31
N GLU A 151 2.09 13.91 -4.97
CA GLU A 151 1.24 14.54 -5.98
C GLU A 151 0.96 13.64 -7.20
N TYR A 152 1.82 12.65 -7.53
CA TYR A 152 1.59 11.73 -8.65
C TYR A 152 0.37 10.83 -8.40
N TRP A 153 0.03 10.60 -7.15
CA TRP A 153 -1.09 9.75 -6.73
C TRP A 153 -2.28 10.53 -6.17
N LYS A 154 -2.20 11.86 -6.17
CA LYS A 154 -3.22 12.71 -5.55
C LYS A 154 -4.62 12.38 -6.08
N ASP A 155 -4.74 12.26 -7.40
CA ASP A 155 -6.02 12.10 -8.09
C ASP A 155 -6.39 10.63 -8.39
N TYR A 156 -5.62 9.66 -7.88
CA TYR A 156 -5.99 8.24 -8.00
C TYR A 156 -7.33 7.98 -7.31
N PRO A 157 -8.27 7.26 -7.97
CA PRO A 157 -9.66 7.13 -7.50
C PRO A 157 -9.80 6.12 -6.35
N CYS A 158 -9.10 6.36 -5.23
CA CYS A 158 -9.17 5.55 -4.02
C CYS A 158 -9.87 6.29 -2.89
N ARG A 159 -10.78 5.59 -2.19
CA ARG A 159 -11.51 6.16 -1.06
C ARG A 159 -10.61 6.49 0.12
N VAL A 160 -9.57 5.69 0.34
CA VAL A 160 -8.63 5.84 1.45
C VAL A 160 -7.20 6.01 0.93
N LYS A 161 -6.45 6.94 1.52
CA LYS A 161 -5.05 7.22 1.22
C LYS A 161 -4.19 6.99 2.45
N ASN A 162 -3.14 6.17 2.31
CA ASN A 162 -2.18 5.85 3.36
C ASN A 162 -0.75 6.11 2.87
N TRP A 163 0.10 6.69 3.72
CA TRP A 163 1.51 6.98 3.42
C TRP A 163 2.36 6.98 4.69
N GLY A 164 3.68 6.97 4.53
CA GLY A 164 4.65 7.09 5.62
C GLY A 164 4.74 8.51 6.14
N VAL A 165 3.87 8.91 7.08
CA VAL A 165 3.74 10.29 7.59
C VAL A 165 5.09 10.90 7.97
N GLY A 166 5.90 10.15 8.73
CA GLY A 166 7.21 10.62 9.18
C GLY A 166 8.27 10.69 8.07
N ILE A 167 8.23 9.80 7.09
CA ILE A 167 9.19 9.73 5.98
C ILE A 167 8.88 10.81 4.95
N GLU A 168 7.61 10.95 4.59
CA GLU A 168 7.15 11.94 3.60
C GLU A 168 7.17 13.37 4.13
N GLY A 169 7.29 13.56 5.46
CA GLY A 169 7.23 14.87 6.09
C GLY A 169 5.89 15.58 5.92
N LYS A 170 4.84 14.84 5.51
CA LYS A 170 3.48 15.35 5.35
C LYS A 170 2.61 14.82 6.49
N LYS A 171 2.18 15.71 7.38
CA LYS A 171 1.30 15.38 8.49
C LYS A 171 -0.03 14.78 8.03
N LEU A 172 -0.65 13.95 8.87
CA LEU A 172 -1.93 13.35 8.56
C LEU A 172 -3.02 14.41 8.36
N SER A 173 -3.04 15.45 9.19
CA SER A 173 -3.94 16.61 9.08
C SER A 173 -3.77 17.40 7.79
N GLU A 174 -2.54 17.56 7.29
CA GLU A 174 -2.27 18.20 6.00
C GLU A 174 -2.78 17.36 4.82
N GLY A 175 -2.71 16.02 4.98
CA GLY A 175 -3.23 15.07 3.99
C GLY A 175 -4.73 15.19 3.76
N VAL A 176 -5.51 15.61 4.76
CA VAL A 176 -6.97 15.77 4.65
C VAL A 176 -7.35 16.70 3.49
N SER A 177 -6.73 17.88 3.40
CA SER A 177 -6.99 18.81 2.30
C SER A 177 -6.27 18.41 1.02
N PHE A 178 -5.07 17.83 1.14
CA PHE A 178 -4.25 17.45 -0.01
C PHE A 178 -4.89 16.31 -0.83
N PHE A 179 -5.46 15.30 -0.17
CA PHE A 179 -6.07 14.15 -0.81
C PHE A 179 -7.60 14.20 -0.86
N ALA A 180 -8.22 15.33 -0.53
CA ALA A 180 -9.68 15.44 -0.60
C ALA A 180 -10.21 15.04 -1.99
N PRO A 181 -11.33 14.27 -2.09
CA PRO A 181 -12.25 13.90 -1.00
C PRO A 181 -11.93 12.56 -0.29
N SER A 182 -10.74 12.01 -0.46
CA SER A 182 -10.35 10.73 0.17
C SER A 182 -10.21 10.86 1.69
N VAL A 183 -10.47 9.77 2.41
CA VAL A 183 -10.18 9.64 3.83
C VAL A 183 -8.70 9.32 4.01
N VAL A 184 -8.04 9.98 4.96
CA VAL A 184 -6.64 9.71 5.28
C VAL A 184 -6.51 8.59 6.31
N MET A 185 -5.45 7.78 6.16
CA MET A 185 -5.16 6.64 7.02
C MET A 185 -3.68 6.64 7.38
N GLY A 186 -3.35 6.42 8.66
CA GLY A 186 -1.96 6.39 9.13
C GLY A 186 -1.79 6.98 10.51
N GLY A 187 -0.61 7.54 10.76
CA GLY A 187 -0.26 8.29 11.97
C GLY A 187 0.54 7.51 13.00
N MET A 188 0.62 6.17 12.88
CA MET A 188 1.47 5.35 13.75
C MET A 188 2.73 4.93 12.99
N ASP A 189 3.83 5.61 13.26
CA ASP A 189 5.12 5.28 12.65
C ASP A 189 5.54 3.85 13.01
N ASN A 190 5.72 3.02 11.99
CA ASN A 190 6.01 1.58 12.10
C ASN A 190 7.51 1.26 12.14
N ARG A 191 8.39 2.26 12.08
CA ARG A 191 9.83 2.04 12.13
C ARG A 191 10.26 1.52 13.51
N ARG A 192 11.35 0.74 13.51
CA ARG A 192 11.81 -0.02 14.69
C ARG A 192 12.22 0.83 15.89
N ASP A 193 12.59 2.07 15.67
CA ASP A 193 12.98 3.04 16.69
C ASP A 193 11.82 3.90 17.19
N HIS A 194 10.59 3.67 16.70
CA HIS A 194 9.41 4.43 17.04
C HIS A 194 8.50 3.71 18.06
N PRO A 195 7.61 4.45 18.76
CA PRO A 195 6.80 3.91 19.85
C PRO A 195 5.97 2.69 19.51
N LEU A 196 5.42 2.60 18.29
CA LEU A 196 4.62 1.44 17.89
C LEU A 196 5.42 0.14 17.93
N PHE A 197 6.74 0.17 17.67
CA PHE A 197 7.59 -1.01 17.69
C PHE A 197 8.38 -1.15 18.99
N ALA A 198 9.04 -0.08 19.46
CA ALA A 198 10.01 -0.12 20.56
C ALA A 198 9.51 0.50 21.85
N GLY A 199 8.32 1.15 21.87
CA GLY A 199 7.78 1.84 23.02
C GLY A 199 7.20 0.91 24.08
N ASP A 200 7.16 1.38 25.32
CA ASP A 200 6.30 0.79 26.35
C ASP A 200 4.83 1.22 26.15
N ARG A 201 3.93 0.69 26.98
CA ARG A 201 2.49 1.00 26.91
C ARG A 201 2.19 2.50 26.99
N GLN A 202 2.96 3.25 27.81
CA GLN A 202 2.78 4.70 27.97
C GLN A 202 3.22 5.45 26.71
N ALA A 203 4.34 5.07 26.10
CA ALA A 203 4.84 5.65 24.86
C ALA A 203 3.91 5.39 23.67
N VAL A 204 3.37 4.16 23.56
CA VAL A 204 2.36 3.82 22.53
C VAL A 204 1.10 4.64 22.73
N ARG A 205 0.59 4.74 23.97
CA ARG A 205 -0.58 5.58 24.29
C ARG A 205 -0.34 7.05 23.91
N ALA A 206 0.80 7.62 24.30
CA ALA A 206 1.14 9.01 23.99
C ALA A 206 1.27 9.23 22.46
N ALA A 207 1.71 8.22 21.70
CA ALA A 207 1.73 8.31 20.25
C ALA A 207 0.32 8.37 19.66
N VAL A 208 -0.61 7.53 20.13
CA VAL A 208 -2.03 7.59 19.73
C VAL A 208 -2.64 8.94 20.09
N GLU A 209 -2.42 9.43 21.30
CA GLU A 209 -2.96 10.73 21.76
C GLU A 209 -2.53 11.88 20.84
N ARG A 210 -1.26 11.93 20.47
CA ARG A 210 -0.74 12.97 19.53
C ARG A 210 -1.47 12.95 18.20
N VAL A 211 -1.74 11.77 17.64
CA VAL A 211 -2.47 11.68 16.36
C VAL A 211 -3.91 12.14 16.52
N LEU A 212 -4.59 11.74 17.61
CA LEU A 212 -5.97 12.15 17.89
C LEU A 212 -6.08 13.66 18.10
N GLU A 213 -5.11 14.28 18.82
CA GLU A 213 -5.00 15.72 19.01
C GLU A 213 -4.76 16.45 17.69
N GLU A 214 -3.81 15.96 16.86
CA GLU A 214 -3.53 16.51 15.54
C GLU A 214 -4.77 16.53 14.65
N MET A 215 -5.55 15.46 14.67
CA MET A 215 -6.74 15.34 13.82
C MET A 215 -7.95 16.12 14.33
N GLY A 216 -7.99 16.50 15.63
CA GLY A 216 -8.95 17.43 16.18
C GLY A 216 -10.43 17.12 15.91
N GLY A 217 -10.79 15.83 15.80
CA GLY A 217 -12.13 15.38 15.47
C GLY A 217 -12.44 15.27 13.96
N THR A 218 -11.48 15.58 13.09
CA THR A 218 -11.59 15.27 11.65
C THR A 218 -11.62 13.76 11.44
N PRO A 219 -12.55 13.21 10.63
CA PRO A 219 -12.61 11.79 10.34
C PRO A 219 -11.34 11.25 9.66
N PHE A 220 -10.77 10.19 10.20
CA PHE A 220 -9.61 9.49 9.67
C PHE A 220 -9.57 8.03 10.13
N ILE A 221 -8.65 7.25 9.62
CA ILE A 221 -8.39 5.88 10.06
C ILE A 221 -7.01 5.86 10.73
N LEU A 222 -6.98 5.60 12.05
CA LEU A 222 -5.71 5.37 12.75
C LEU A 222 -5.11 4.04 12.30
N ALA A 223 -3.90 4.08 11.80
CA ALA A 223 -3.20 2.90 11.30
C ALA A 223 -1.69 3.08 11.35
N ALA A 224 -0.96 1.99 11.14
CA ALA A 224 0.46 2.08 10.86
C ALA A 224 0.69 2.81 9.52
N ASP A 225 1.77 3.58 9.45
CA ASP A 225 2.16 4.35 8.27
C ASP A 225 2.55 3.45 7.07
N CYS A 226 3.07 2.27 7.38
CA CYS A 226 3.44 1.25 6.39
C CYS A 226 3.36 -0.14 7.05
N THR A 227 3.90 -1.18 6.41
CA THR A 227 3.95 -2.55 6.91
C THR A 227 4.55 -2.61 8.31
N VAL A 228 3.80 -3.17 9.23
CA VAL A 228 4.29 -3.44 10.58
C VAL A 228 5.32 -4.57 10.52
N PRO A 229 6.52 -4.42 11.14
CA PRO A 229 7.51 -5.49 11.16
C PRO A 229 6.96 -6.79 11.73
N GLY A 230 7.26 -7.93 11.07
CA GLY A 230 6.69 -9.23 11.44
C GLY A 230 7.11 -9.78 12.81
N ASP A 231 8.10 -9.16 13.43
CA ASP A 231 8.62 -9.46 14.76
C ASP A 231 8.20 -8.44 15.83
N ILE A 232 7.19 -7.60 15.53
CA ILE A 232 6.59 -6.70 16.53
C ILE A 232 5.95 -7.52 17.65
N ASP A 233 6.05 -7.03 18.89
CA ASP A 233 5.20 -7.55 19.95
C ASP A 233 3.74 -7.18 19.70
N HIS A 234 2.89 -8.17 19.52
CA HIS A 234 1.46 -7.96 19.26
C HIS A 234 0.73 -7.24 20.42
N GLU A 235 1.30 -7.22 21.63
CA GLU A 235 0.79 -6.44 22.75
C GLU A 235 0.75 -4.94 22.42
N HIS A 236 1.70 -4.42 21.64
CA HIS A 236 1.70 -3.02 21.23
C HIS A 236 0.45 -2.67 20.41
N LEU A 237 0.03 -3.55 19.51
CA LEU A 237 -1.20 -3.37 18.74
C LEU A 237 -2.45 -3.46 19.62
N ARG A 238 -2.43 -4.35 20.62
CA ARG A 238 -3.50 -4.44 21.61
C ARG A 238 -3.64 -3.16 22.42
N TRP A 239 -2.53 -2.58 22.89
CA TRP A 239 -2.56 -1.34 23.66
C TRP A 239 -3.20 -0.18 22.89
N VAL A 240 -2.94 -0.09 21.58
CA VAL A 240 -3.63 0.89 20.71
C VAL A 240 -5.13 0.66 20.73
N MET A 241 -5.58 -0.59 20.51
CA MET A 241 -6.99 -0.93 20.47
C MET A 241 -7.70 -0.74 21.82
N GLU A 242 -7.07 -1.13 22.93
CA GLU A 242 -7.57 -0.97 24.29
C GLU A 242 -7.78 0.51 24.59
N TYR A 243 -6.76 1.33 24.30
CA TYR A 243 -6.83 2.77 24.54
C TYR A 243 -7.96 3.45 23.75
N LEU A 244 -8.15 3.08 22.48
CA LEU A 244 -9.23 3.62 21.68
C LEU A 244 -10.62 3.22 22.21
N ARG A 245 -10.76 2.00 22.74
CA ARG A 245 -12.03 1.54 23.38
C ARG A 245 -12.33 2.26 24.69
N GLU A 246 -11.31 2.60 25.48
CA GLU A 246 -11.48 3.38 26.72
C GLU A 246 -12.03 4.79 26.48
N ARG A 247 -11.94 5.32 25.25
CA ARG A 247 -12.39 6.67 24.87
C ARG A 247 -13.77 6.73 24.20
N GLN A 248 -14.33 5.60 23.87
CA GLN A 248 -15.72 5.50 23.35
C GLN A 248 -16.75 5.54 24.47
#